data_e177dc223ef87dc56da9182007b6f0b5
#
_entry.id   e177dc223ef87dc56da9182007b6f0b5
#
_cell.length_a   1.000
_cell.length_b   1.000
_cell.length_c   1.000
_cell.angle_alpha   90.00
_cell.angle_beta   90.00
_cell.angle_gamma   90.00
#
_symmetry.space_group_name_H-M   'P 1'
#
loop_
_entity.id
_entity.type
_entity.pdbx_description
1 polymer ?
#
loop_
_entity_poly.entity_id
_entity_poly.type
_entity_poly.pdbx_seq_one_letter_code
_entity_poly.pdbx_strand_id
1 'polypeptide(L)'
;MRRRATGLLRRDSRFVLDNNLVIASVKSGWTRSTDLLFTIILSDAELYCDLELLNEYEKYIHKFLGVYPLFVLLRNRITLVDPGIDSLMSCKPYFPESQYADVVHAATCLKTAAVMITNDAHFKKINESGLIEVWNISRAIKELLG
;
A
#
# COMPACT_ATOMS: atom_id res chain seq x y z
N MET A 1 -15.15 9.22 -17.99
CA MET A 1 -15.12 8.67 -17.71
C MET A 1 -15.23 8.58 -17.38
N ARG A 2 -14.87 8.76 -17.20
CA ARG A 2 -14.67 8.34 -16.60
C ARG A 2 -14.19 7.84 -16.51
N ARG A 3 -13.76 7.84 -16.27
CA ARG A 3 -13.19 7.08 -16.12
C ARG A 3 -12.99 6.32 -15.85
N ARG A 4 -12.75 6.30 -15.64
CA ARG A 4 -12.38 5.39 -15.39
C ARG A 4 -12.70 4.38 -15.08
N ALA A 5 -13.12 4.86 -14.89
CA ALA A 5 -13.69 3.80 -14.49
C ALA A 5 -13.51 2.65 -14.84
N THR A 6 -14.11 2.11 -14.92
CA THR A 6 -13.74 0.83 -15.25
C THR A 6 -12.63 0.29 -14.44
N GLY A 7 -12.27 0.97 -13.36
CA GLY A 7 -11.10 0.57 -12.65
C GLY A 7 -9.85 0.59 -13.49
N LEU A 8 -9.91 1.26 -14.63
CA LEU A 8 -8.72 1.44 -15.42
C LEU A 8 -7.87 2.48 -14.75
N LEU A 9 -6.84 2.03 -14.09
CA LEU A 9 -5.89 2.91 -13.47
C LEU A 9 -4.93 3.45 -14.51
N ARG A 10 -4.45 4.67 -14.26
CA ARG A 10 -3.46 5.27 -15.14
C ARG A 10 -2.21 4.44 -15.17
N ARG A 11 -1.51 4.45 -16.28
CA ARG A 11 -0.24 3.75 -16.42
C ARG A 11 0.81 4.25 -15.45
N ASP A 12 0.69 5.51 -15.01
CA ASP A 12 1.62 6.12 -14.05
C ASP A 12 1.16 6.01 -12.61
N SER A 13 0.07 5.30 -12.35
CA SER A 13 -0.37 5.07 -10.97
C SER A 13 0.61 4.16 -10.25
N ARG A 14 1.03 4.57 -9.06
CA ARG A 14 2.01 3.87 -8.25
C ARG A 14 1.52 3.80 -6.83
N PHE A 15 1.54 2.61 -6.25
CA PHE A 15 1.02 2.40 -4.91
C PHE A 15 1.96 1.59 -4.04
N VAL A 16 1.95 1.91 -2.76
CA VAL A 16 2.45 1.04 -1.70
C VAL A 16 1.23 0.65 -0.88
N LEU A 17 0.97 -0.64 -0.75
CA LEU A 17 -0.22 -1.16 -0.07
C LEU A 17 0.18 -1.60 1.33
N ASP A 18 -0.29 -0.86 2.34
CA ASP A 18 -0.02 -1.27 3.72
C ASP A 18 -0.69 -2.62 4.00
N ASN A 19 -0.09 -3.36 4.90
CA ASN A 19 -0.58 -4.68 5.27
C ASN A 19 -2.03 -4.66 5.79
N ASN A 20 -2.48 -3.54 6.37
CA ASN A 20 -3.87 -3.46 6.85
C ASN A 20 -4.89 -3.53 5.71
N LEU A 21 -4.54 -3.13 4.49
CA LEU A 21 -5.42 -3.36 3.34
C LEU A 21 -5.48 -4.85 3.00
N VAL A 22 -4.34 -5.53 2.99
CA VAL A 22 -4.28 -6.97 2.73
C VAL A 22 -5.10 -7.73 3.77
N ILE A 23 -4.94 -7.38 5.04
CA ILE A 23 -5.71 -7.98 6.13
C ILE A 23 -7.21 -7.75 5.93
N ALA A 24 -7.60 -6.49 5.67
CA ALA A 24 -9.01 -6.13 5.49
C ALA A 24 -9.64 -6.89 4.33
N SER A 25 -8.86 -7.18 3.29
CA SER A 25 -9.37 -7.85 2.10
C SER A 25 -9.65 -9.34 2.30
N VAL A 26 -9.08 -9.97 3.36
CA VAL A 26 -9.23 -11.41 3.61
C VAL A 26 -9.92 -11.73 4.92
N LYS A 27 -10.03 -10.77 5.82
CA LYS A 27 -10.43 -11.00 7.21
C LYS A 27 -11.89 -11.41 7.37
N SER A 28 -12.78 -10.88 6.57
CA SER A 28 -14.23 -11.03 6.76
C SER A 28 -14.94 -11.49 5.49
N GLY A 29 -14.31 -12.34 4.72
CA GLY A 29 -14.85 -12.77 3.44
C GLY A 29 -14.67 -11.71 2.37
N TRP A 30 -15.49 -11.77 1.32
CA TRP A 30 -15.37 -10.81 0.21
C TRP A 30 -16.05 -9.50 0.56
N THR A 31 -15.27 -8.43 0.65
CA THR A 31 -15.75 -7.09 0.98
C THR A 31 -15.31 -6.10 -0.10
N ARG A 32 -15.66 -4.82 0.08
CA ARG A 32 -15.17 -3.76 -0.82
C ARG A 32 -13.63 -3.65 -0.78
N SER A 33 -13.03 -3.95 0.37
CA SER A 33 -11.56 -3.99 0.46
C SER A 33 -10.99 -5.11 -0.41
N THR A 34 -11.70 -6.24 -0.50
CA THR A 34 -11.30 -7.34 -1.39
C THR A 34 -11.39 -6.91 -2.85
N ASP A 35 -12.49 -6.25 -3.22
CA ASP A 35 -12.63 -5.70 -4.58
C ASP A 35 -11.51 -4.73 -4.90
N LEU A 36 -11.17 -3.86 -3.97
CA LEU A 36 -10.10 -2.89 -4.14
C LEU A 36 -8.76 -3.57 -4.40
N LEU A 37 -8.41 -4.53 -3.55
CA LEU A 37 -7.12 -5.21 -3.68
C LEU A 37 -7.01 -5.93 -5.03
N PHE A 38 -8.05 -6.68 -5.43
CA PHE A 38 -8.02 -7.37 -6.70
C PHE A 38 -8.01 -6.41 -7.89
N THR A 39 -8.76 -5.31 -7.80
CA THR A 39 -8.74 -4.29 -8.86
C THR A 39 -7.32 -3.75 -9.06
N ILE A 40 -6.62 -3.46 -7.98
CA ILE A 40 -5.24 -2.97 -8.06
C ILE A 40 -4.32 -4.05 -8.63
N ILE A 41 -4.42 -5.28 -8.14
CA ILE A 41 -3.55 -6.38 -8.59
C ILE A 41 -3.73 -6.64 -10.08
N LEU A 42 -4.95 -6.54 -10.59
CA LEU A 42 -5.26 -6.84 -11.99
C LEU A 42 -5.08 -5.62 -12.91
N SER A 43 -4.72 -4.46 -12.35
CA SER A 43 -4.53 -3.23 -13.11
C SER A 43 -3.11 -3.12 -13.68
N ASP A 44 -2.86 -2.02 -14.38
CA ASP A 44 -1.53 -1.66 -14.87
C ASP A 44 -0.72 -0.83 -13.88
N ALA A 45 -1.25 -0.58 -12.69
CA ALA A 45 -0.55 0.20 -11.68
C ALA A 45 0.76 -0.47 -11.28
N GLU A 46 1.73 0.34 -10.95
CA GLU A 46 3.00 -0.16 -10.41
C GLU A 46 2.86 -0.31 -8.90
N LEU A 47 3.25 -1.45 -8.39
CA LEU A 47 3.18 -1.74 -6.96
C LEU A 47 4.59 -1.89 -6.41
N TYR A 48 4.85 -1.20 -5.31
CA TYR A 48 6.16 -1.20 -4.66
C TYR A 48 6.02 -1.61 -3.20
N CYS A 49 7.04 -2.24 -2.68
CA CYS A 49 7.16 -2.41 -1.24
C CYS A 49 8.62 -2.49 -0.84
N ASP A 50 8.88 -2.22 0.43
CA ASP A 50 10.16 -2.45 1.05
C ASP A 50 10.18 -3.83 1.69
N LEU A 51 11.35 -4.27 2.15
CA LEU A 51 11.52 -5.59 2.75
C LEU A 51 10.71 -5.72 4.05
N GLU A 52 10.63 -4.63 4.84
CA GLU A 52 9.85 -4.64 6.08
C GLU A 52 8.38 -4.96 5.79
N LEU A 53 7.81 -4.31 4.76
CA LEU A 53 6.42 -4.51 4.39
C LEU A 53 6.18 -5.92 3.83
N LEU A 54 7.10 -6.42 3.02
CA LEU A 54 7.00 -7.78 2.50
C LEU A 54 7.00 -8.79 3.64
N ASN A 55 7.83 -8.59 4.66
CA ASN A 55 7.85 -9.45 5.83
C ASN A 55 6.54 -9.40 6.61
N GLU A 56 5.88 -8.23 6.67
CA GLU A 56 4.56 -8.11 7.28
C GLU A 56 3.52 -8.94 6.53
N TYR A 57 3.53 -8.88 5.20
CA TYR A 57 2.62 -9.68 4.39
C TYR A 57 2.85 -11.18 4.67
N GLU A 58 4.09 -11.62 4.70
CA GLU A 58 4.42 -13.03 4.91
C GLU A 58 3.98 -13.52 6.28
N LYS A 59 4.11 -12.69 7.31
CA LYS A 59 3.64 -13.02 8.64
C LYS A 59 2.15 -13.35 8.66
N TYR A 60 1.36 -12.56 7.94
CA TYR A 60 -0.09 -12.73 7.95
C TYR A 60 -0.56 -13.90 7.12
N ILE A 61 0.17 -14.27 6.08
CA ILE A 61 -0.24 -15.40 5.27
C ILE A 61 -0.31 -16.70 6.07
N HIS A 62 0.53 -16.82 7.09
CA HIS A 62 0.53 -18.02 7.93
C HIS A 62 -0.63 -18.04 8.92
N LYS A 63 -1.32 -16.91 9.10
CA LYS A 63 -2.43 -16.82 10.05
C LYS A 63 -3.77 -17.10 9.40
N PHE A 64 -3.89 -16.99 8.09
CA PHE A 64 -5.16 -17.11 7.39
C PHE A 64 -5.09 -18.22 6.35
N LEU A 65 -5.81 -19.30 6.61
CA LEU A 65 -5.91 -20.40 5.66
C LEU A 65 -6.54 -19.91 4.36
N GLY A 66 -6.02 -20.37 3.24
CA GLY A 66 -6.59 -20.07 1.93
C GLY A 66 -6.15 -18.76 1.30
N VAL A 67 -5.34 -17.95 2.00
CA VAL A 67 -4.90 -16.67 1.42
C VAL A 67 -3.57 -16.78 0.67
N TYR A 68 -2.93 -17.93 0.70
CA TYR A 68 -1.65 -18.09 0.02
C TYR A 68 -1.71 -17.76 -1.48
N PRO A 69 -2.75 -18.19 -2.23
CA PRO A 69 -2.86 -17.81 -3.64
C PRO A 69 -2.91 -16.31 -3.86
N LEU A 70 -3.60 -15.57 -2.98
CA LEU A 70 -3.65 -14.11 -3.05
C LEU A 70 -2.25 -13.51 -2.82
N PHE A 71 -1.53 -14.06 -1.86
CA PHE A 71 -0.16 -13.60 -1.59
C PHE A 71 0.73 -13.81 -2.82
N VAL A 72 0.61 -14.95 -3.51
CA VAL A 72 1.40 -15.21 -4.72
C VAL A 72 1.08 -14.18 -5.80
N LEU A 73 -0.22 -13.87 -6.01
CA LEU A 73 -0.63 -12.86 -6.97
C LEU A 73 -0.03 -11.50 -6.62
N LEU A 74 -0.15 -11.10 -5.36
CA LEU A 74 0.39 -9.83 -4.90
C LEU A 74 1.91 -9.80 -5.06
N ARG A 75 2.59 -10.86 -4.63
CA ARG A 75 4.06 -10.94 -4.69
C ARG A 75 4.58 -10.81 -6.11
N ASN A 76 3.86 -11.39 -7.07
CA ASN A 76 4.27 -11.32 -8.48
C ASN A 76 4.12 -9.93 -9.08
N ARG A 77 3.30 -9.08 -8.47
CA ARG A 77 3.06 -7.72 -8.97
C ARG A 77 3.97 -6.68 -8.30
N ILE A 78 4.54 -7.00 -7.16
CA ILE A 78 5.31 -6.04 -6.37
C ILE A 78 6.75 -5.98 -6.85
N THR A 79 7.27 -4.74 -6.95
CA THR A 79 8.70 -4.48 -7.10
C THR A 79 9.25 -4.12 -5.73
N LEU A 80 10.25 -4.88 -5.30
CA LEU A 80 10.92 -4.64 -4.02
C LEU A 80 11.88 -3.47 -4.16
N VAL A 81 11.82 -2.52 -3.23
CA VAL A 81 12.60 -1.28 -3.28
C VAL A 81 13.32 -1.07 -1.95
N ASP A 82 14.59 -0.71 -2.03
CA ASP A 82 15.32 -0.16 -0.89
C ASP A 82 15.21 1.36 -1.01
N PRO A 83 14.55 2.05 -0.06
CA PRO A 83 14.33 3.49 -0.20
C PRO A 83 15.61 4.32 -0.09
N GLY A 84 16.66 3.77 0.51
CA GLY A 84 17.92 4.50 0.71
C GLY A 84 17.88 5.46 1.89
N ILE A 85 19.08 5.89 2.30
CA ILE A 85 19.23 6.68 3.52
C ILE A 85 18.60 8.06 3.40
N ASP A 86 18.63 8.69 2.24
CA ASP A 86 18.10 10.05 2.08
C ASP A 86 16.59 10.07 2.27
N SER A 87 15.88 9.13 1.67
CA SER A 87 14.43 9.02 1.84
C SER A 87 14.05 8.68 3.27
N LEU A 88 14.82 7.79 3.92
CA LEU A 88 14.60 7.45 5.33
C LEU A 88 14.75 8.67 6.22
N MET A 89 15.82 9.45 6.03
CA MET A 89 16.07 10.64 6.83
C MET A 89 14.99 11.72 6.63
N SER A 90 14.48 11.84 5.41
CA SER A 90 13.43 12.82 5.11
C SER A 90 12.11 12.44 5.79
N CYS A 91 11.80 11.17 5.92
CA CYS A 91 10.55 10.73 6.51
C CYS A 91 10.59 10.60 8.04
N LYS A 92 11.77 10.37 8.60
CA LYS A 92 11.93 10.08 10.02
C LYS A 92 11.28 11.11 10.95
N PRO A 93 11.36 12.43 10.71
CA PRO A 93 10.78 13.42 11.64
C PRO A 93 9.28 13.31 11.82
N TYR A 94 8.58 12.63 10.95
CA TYR A 94 7.12 12.55 11.00
C TYR A 94 6.61 11.37 11.81
N PHE A 95 7.50 10.56 12.39
CA PHE A 95 7.12 9.36 13.13
C PHE A 95 7.85 9.29 14.46
N PRO A 96 7.23 8.70 15.51
CA PRO A 96 7.95 8.39 16.75
C PRO A 96 9.05 7.36 16.48
N GLU A 97 10.09 7.36 17.32
CA GLU A 97 11.21 6.41 17.14
C GLU A 97 10.77 4.96 17.16
N SER A 98 9.69 4.64 17.89
CA SER A 98 9.18 3.26 17.97
C SER A 98 8.54 2.78 16.67
N GLN A 99 8.35 3.66 15.68
CA GLN A 99 7.64 3.38 14.44
C GLN A 99 8.58 3.31 13.24
N TYR A 100 9.71 2.65 13.40
CA TYR A 100 10.70 2.57 12.33
C TYR A 100 10.16 1.92 11.05
N ALA A 101 9.34 0.87 11.19
CA ALA A 101 8.75 0.21 10.02
C ALA A 101 7.91 1.21 9.19
N ASP A 102 7.15 2.08 9.86
CA ASP A 102 6.34 3.09 9.17
C ASP A 102 7.22 4.09 8.43
N VAL A 103 8.37 4.44 9.01
CA VAL A 103 9.35 5.31 8.34
C VAL A 103 9.82 4.67 7.04
N VAL A 104 10.13 3.38 7.06
CA VAL A 104 10.59 2.65 5.89
C VAL A 104 9.52 2.62 4.80
N HIS A 105 8.27 2.37 5.19
CA HIS A 105 7.15 2.36 4.24
C HIS A 105 6.95 3.74 3.61
N ALA A 106 6.98 4.79 4.41
CA ALA A 106 6.85 6.17 3.91
C ALA A 106 8.02 6.53 2.99
N ALA A 107 9.23 6.13 3.36
CA ALA A 107 10.42 6.38 2.55
C ALA A 107 10.34 5.70 1.19
N THR A 108 9.75 4.50 1.14
CA THR A 108 9.52 3.80 -0.12
C THR A 108 8.56 4.59 -1.00
N CYS A 109 7.51 5.17 -0.43
CA CYS A 109 6.59 6.04 -1.17
C CYS A 109 7.31 7.28 -1.69
N LEU A 110 8.16 7.89 -0.88
CA LEU A 110 8.90 9.06 -1.30
C LEU A 110 9.85 8.72 -2.46
N LYS A 111 10.56 7.61 -2.35
CA LYS A 111 11.53 7.19 -3.37
C LYS A 111 10.88 6.87 -4.71
N THR A 112 9.68 6.29 -4.69
CA THR A 112 9.01 5.82 -5.89
C THR A 112 7.94 6.78 -6.41
N ALA A 113 7.66 7.85 -5.68
CA ALA A 113 6.53 8.77 -5.93
C ALA A 113 5.18 8.02 -5.91
N ALA A 114 5.06 7.02 -5.05
CA ALA A 114 3.86 6.21 -4.92
C ALA A 114 2.92 6.79 -3.87
N VAL A 115 1.63 6.47 -4.04
CA VAL A 115 0.60 6.77 -3.03
C VAL A 115 0.58 5.62 -2.03
N MET A 116 0.59 5.96 -0.74
CA MET A 116 0.43 4.97 0.33
C MET A 116 -1.05 4.74 0.57
N ILE A 117 -1.49 3.47 0.52
CA ILE A 117 -2.86 3.13 0.89
C ILE A 117 -2.83 2.47 2.27
N THR A 118 -3.37 3.15 3.26
CA THR A 118 -3.34 2.69 4.65
C THR A 118 -4.43 3.35 5.47
N ASN A 119 -4.96 2.61 6.46
CA ASN A 119 -5.85 3.19 7.47
C ASN A 119 -5.10 3.55 8.75
N ASP A 120 -3.78 3.38 8.78
CA ASP A 120 -3.00 3.64 9.99
C ASP A 120 -2.85 5.15 10.21
N ALA A 121 -3.30 5.62 11.38
CA ALA A 121 -3.23 7.02 11.74
C ALA A 121 -1.79 7.56 11.85
N HIS A 122 -0.81 6.68 11.97
CA HIS A 122 0.61 7.09 12.04
C HIS A 122 1.05 7.86 10.81
N PHE A 123 0.37 7.69 9.67
CA PHE A 123 0.73 8.37 8.42
C PHE A 123 0.06 9.72 8.25
N LYS A 124 -0.77 10.14 9.20
CA LYS A 124 -1.50 11.41 9.09
C LYS A 124 -0.55 12.61 9.00
N LYS A 125 0.45 12.63 9.86
CA LYS A 125 1.36 13.78 9.96
C LYS A 125 2.17 13.98 8.67
N ILE A 126 2.71 12.90 8.11
CA ILE A 126 3.48 13.00 6.89
C ILE A 126 2.59 13.33 5.70
N ASN A 127 1.35 12.84 5.68
CA ASN A 127 0.39 13.21 4.65
C ASN A 127 0.08 14.71 4.69
N GLU A 128 -0.13 15.26 5.89
CA GLU A 128 -0.39 16.70 6.06
C GLU A 128 0.77 17.55 5.62
N SER A 129 2.00 17.04 5.73
CA SER A 129 3.19 17.76 5.29
C SER A 129 3.29 17.87 3.76
N GLY A 130 2.60 17.00 3.04
CA GLY A 130 2.70 16.95 1.59
C GLY A 130 3.91 16.21 1.05
N LEU A 131 4.73 15.63 1.94
CA LEU A 131 5.94 14.93 1.49
C LEU A 131 5.62 13.66 0.70
N ILE A 132 4.59 12.92 1.13
CA ILE A 132 4.03 11.80 0.38
C ILE A 132 2.52 11.94 0.37
N GLU A 133 1.85 11.26 -0.55
CA GLU A 133 0.40 11.21 -0.61
C GLU A 133 -0.09 9.94 0.06
N VAL A 134 -1.09 10.04 0.94
CA VAL A 134 -1.65 8.91 1.67
C VAL A 134 -3.16 8.89 1.45
N TRP A 135 -3.68 7.74 1.05
CA TRP A 135 -5.12 7.50 0.96
C TRP A 135 -5.50 6.46 2.01
N ASN A 136 -6.59 6.71 2.73
CA ASN A 136 -7.18 5.63 3.51
C ASN A 136 -7.92 4.67 2.58
N ILE A 137 -8.35 3.53 3.11
CA ILE A 137 -9.01 2.51 2.30
C ILE A 137 -10.31 3.04 1.68
N SER A 138 -11.09 3.82 2.44
CA SER A 138 -12.33 4.40 1.92
C SER A 138 -12.07 5.33 0.74
N ARG A 139 -11.04 6.17 0.84
CA ARG A 139 -10.67 7.05 -0.27
C ARG A 139 -10.21 6.24 -1.48
N ALA A 140 -9.39 5.22 -1.26
CA ALA A 140 -8.92 4.37 -2.35
C ALA A 140 -10.08 3.68 -3.08
N ILE A 141 -11.07 3.20 -2.33
CA ILE A 141 -12.28 2.62 -2.91
C ILE A 141 -12.99 3.65 -3.78
N LYS A 142 -13.17 4.86 -3.25
CA LYS A 142 -13.83 5.93 -3.98
C LYS A 142 -13.08 6.29 -5.26
N GLU A 143 -11.76 6.42 -5.19
CA GLU A 143 -10.94 6.82 -6.33
C GLU A 143 -10.81 5.74 -7.39
N LEU A 144 -10.74 4.47 -6.98
CA LEU A 144 -10.39 3.37 -7.88
C LEU A 144 -11.56 2.48 -8.26
N LEU A 145 -12.61 2.42 -7.46
CA LEU A 145 -13.79 1.62 -7.76
C LEU A 145 -15.00 2.48 -8.18
N GLY A 146 -14.86 3.76 -8.06
CA GLY A 146 -15.92 4.69 -8.39
C GLY A 146 -16.91 4.84 -7.29
#